data_b88f5a857f2dfb295740c9748fb3128d
#
_entry.id   b88f5a857f2dfb295740c9748fb3128d
#
_cell.length_a   1.000
_cell.length_b   1.000
_cell.length_c   1.000
_cell.angle_alpha   90.00
_cell.angle_beta   90.00
_cell.angle_gamma   90.00
#
_symmetry.space_group_name_H-M   'P 1'
#
loop_
_entity.id
_entity.type
_entity.pdbx_description
1 polymer ?
#
loop_
_entity_poly.entity_id
_entity_poly.type
_entity_poly.pdbx_seq_one_letter_code
_entity_poly.pdbx_strand_id
1 'polypeptide(L)'
;MKLLVLFFVLTLSACSSEENIVFQSGEHQLSGVYLPPTGSKTGKAVLLFVHGDGEMPHDAYGYYPLLWDQLRAEGYAIMSWDKPGVGQSTGNWLEQSMADRQAEVLDAIQWVQSRYGFTARQTGLVGFSQAGWVLPSLAVDHPAQFGFMVGVGFATNWIEQSRYYTRIKHTEAGATEAEIQAALLAFDEEITLLLQAPDYTDYLQAMGEHAMPEDRYHFVLKNLQSDASQDYPLIHTPALFIWGEDDLNVDARLEFERKQRASNPFVSTRLIASGNHGLLDSAYFPRQSMDTLDLLKLHWLGESALAPDTVPTLIHWLNQQTQQTAHSSWLSLLRADSPHKPMPVTLQQ
;
A
#
# COMPACT_ATOMS: atom_id res chain seq x y z
N MET A 1 -20.93 39.75 -51.61
CA MET A 1 -21.43 38.84 -50.59
C MET A 1 -20.31 37.82 -50.28
N LYS A 2 -19.49 38.09 -49.25
CA LYS A 2 -18.34 37.23 -48.87
C LYS A 2 -18.80 36.26 -47.80
N LEU A 3 -18.78 34.96 -48.14
CA LEU A 3 -19.13 33.86 -47.24
C LEU A 3 -17.94 33.62 -46.30
N LEU A 4 -18.13 33.87 -44.99
CA LEU A 4 -17.16 33.59 -43.97
C LEU A 4 -17.38 32.14 -43.51
N VAL A 5 -16.49 31.23 -43.90
CA VAL A 5 -16.50 29.83 -43.41
C VAL A 5 -15.75 29.81 -42.09
N LEU A 6 -16.50 29.64 -40.99
CA LEU A 6 -15.98 29.48 -39.66
C LEU A 6 -15.53 28.01 -39.47
N PHE A 7 -14.24 27.75 -39.48
CA PHE A 7 -13.68 26.45 -39.12
C PHE A 7 -13.73 26.27 -37.59
N PHE A 8 -14.65 25.45 -37.11
CA PHE A 8 -14.69 25.00 -35.73
C PHE A 8 -13.64 23.88 -35.57
N VAL A 9 -12.48 24.24 -35.02
CA VAL A 9 -11.47 23.22 -34.61
C VAL A 9 -11.99 22.63 -33.31
N LEU A 10 -12.61 21.45 -33.38
CA LEU A 10 -12.85 20.60 -32.24
C LEU A 10 -11.48 20.09 -31.72
N THR A 11 -10.93 20.75 -30.71
CA THR A 11 -9.88 20.16 -29.89
C THR A 11 -10.50 19.00 -29.11
N LEU A 12 -10.31 17.78 -29.58
CA LEU A 12 -10.50 16.58 -28.79
C LEU A 12 -9.47 16.64 -27.66
N SER A 13 -9.84 17.21 -26.51
CA SER A 13 -9.17 16.94 -25.26
C SER A 13 -9.34 15.44 -25.01
N ALA A 14 -8.30 14.66 -25.27
CA ALA A 14 -8.23 13.30 -24.79
C ALA A 14 -8.22 13.36 -23.26
N CYS A 15 -9.41 13.33 -22.64
CA CYS A 15 -9.55 12.95 -21.25
C CYS A 15 -8.93 11.56 -21.14
N SER A 16 -7.86 11.42 -20.39
CA SER A 16 -7.34 10.14 -19.96
C SER A 16 -8.41 9.50 -19.07
N SER A 17 -9.28 8.70 -19.67
CA SER A 17 -10.44 8.10 -19.01
C SER A 17 -9.96 6.99 -18.07
N GLU A 18 -10.57 6.91 -16.89
CA GLU A 18 -10.54 5.75 -16.02
C GLU A 18 -10.97 4.51 -16.82
N GLU A 19 -10.20 3.44 -16.72
CA GLU A 19 -10.50 2.14 -17.32
C GLU A 19 -10.89 1.17 -16.21
N ASN A 20 -12.14 0.66 -16.24
CA ASN A 20 -12.53 -0.44 -15.38
C ASN A 20 -11.80 -1.70 -15.84
N ILE A 21 -11.18 -2.39 -14.91
CA ILE A 21 -10.37 -3.57 -15.16
C ILE A 21 -10.94 -4.80 -14.43
N VAL A 22 -10.66 -5.96 -14.98
CA VAL A 22 -10.87 -7.25 -14.32
C VAL A 22 -9.65 -8.11 -14.59
N PHE A 23 -9.10 -8.74 -13.57
CA PHE A 23 -8.01 -9.69 -13.70
C PHE A 23 -8.25 -10.95 -12.85
N GLN A 24 -7.57 -12.03 -13.21
CA GLN A 24 -7.66 -13.30 -12.49
C GLN A 24 -6.61 -13.32 -11.39
N SER A 25 -7.01 -13.75 -10.17
CA SER A 25 -6.09 -14.05 -9.08
C SER A 25 -6.53 -15.35 -8.41
N GLY A 26 -5.71 -16.41 -8.55
CA GLY A 26 -6.10 -17.74 -8.16
C GLY A 26 -7.43 -18.15 -8.80
N GLU A 27 -8.43 -18.52 -7.98
CA GLU A 27 -9.77 -18.88 -8.42
C GLU A 27 -10.73 -17.68 -8.55
N HIS A 28 -10.30 -16.48 -8.17
CA HIS A 28 -11.13 -15.29 -8.10
C HIS A 28 -10.90 -14.35 -9.28
N GLN A 29 -11.97 -13.67 -9.70
CA GLN A 29 -11.91 -12.51 -10.59
C GLN A 29 -11.98 -11.25 -9.73
N LEU A 30 -10.97 -10.37 -9.86
CA LEU A 30 -10.89 -9.12 -9.13
C LEU A 30 -11.17 -7.96 -10.07
N SER A 31 -12.12 -7.12 -9.69
CA SER A 31 -12.47 -5.88 -10.38
C SER A 31 -11.69 -4.70 -9.80
N GLY A 32 -11.49 -3.67 -10.59
CA GLY A 32 -10.78 -2.47 -10.14
C GLY A 32 -10.69 -1.42 -11.22
N VAL A 33 -9.70 -0.54 -11.08
CA VAL A 33 -9.48 0.56 -12.01
C VAL A 33 -8.02 0.66 -12.43
N TYR A 34 -7.81 1.07 -13.67
CA TYR A 34 -6.55 1.58 -14.17
C TYR A 34 -6.73 3.04 -14.58
N LEU A 35 -5.90 3.91 -14.04
CA LEU A 35 -5.92 5.34 -14.29
C LEU A 35 -4.59 5.73 -14.96
N PRO A 36 -4.59 6.10 -16.25
CA PRO A 36 -3.37 6.58 -16.89
C PRO A 36 -2.93 7.94 -16.33
N PRO A 37 -1.68 8.36 -16.55
CA PRO A 37 -1.22 9.70 -16.19
C PRO A 37 -2.10 10.78 -16.80
N THR A 38 -2.20 11.93 -16.15
CA THR A 38 -2.95 13.07 -16.70
C THR A 38 -2.18 13.78 -17.83
N GLY A 39 -2.91 14.26 -18.85
CA GLY A 39 -2.33 14.95 -19.99
C GLY A 39 -1.61 14.02 -20.98
N SER A 40 -0.71 14.58 -21.79
CA SER A 40 0.06 13.83 -22.82
C SER A 40 1.36 13.21 -22.28
N LYS A 41 1.51 13.05 -20.97
CA LYS A 41 2.72 12.51 -20.37
C LYS A 41 2.82 11.00 -20.64
N THR A 42 3.97 10.56 -21.13
CA THR A 42 4.32 9.14 -21.13
C THR A 42 4.44 8.69 -19.67
N GLY A 43 3.81 7.56 -19.32
CA GLY A 43 3.85 7.05 -17.94
C GLY A 43 5.27 6.79 -17.47
N LYS A 44 5.68 7.40 -16.35
CA LYS A 44 6.97 7.16 -15.71
C LYS A 44 7.03 5.74 -15.14
N ALA A 45 5.96 5.35 -14.46
CA ALA A 45 5.76 4.06 -13.82
C ALA A 45 4.26 3.86 -13.54
N VAL A 46 3.88 2.64 -13.19
CA VAL A 46 2.56 2.32 -12.63
C VAL A 46 2.70 2.05 -11.13
N LEU A 47 1.77 2.56 -10.35
CA LEU A 47 1.67 2.34 -8.91
C LEU A 47 0.45 1.47 -8.61
N LEU A 48 0.70 0.30 -8.01
CA LEU A 48 -0.34 -0.62 -7.56
C LEU A 48 -0.66 -0.34 -6.10
N PHE A 49 -1.91 -0.04 -5.79
CA PHE A 49 -2.38 0.27 -4.44
C PHE A 49 -2.84 -1.02 -3.74
N VAL A 50 -2.17 -1.37 -2.64
CA VAL A 50 -2.39 -2.60 -1.87
C VAL A 50 -3.03 -2.24 -0.53
N HIS A 51 -4.24 -2.74 -0.32
CA HIS A 51 -5.10 -2.37 0.80
C HIS A 51 -4.58 -2.76 2.19
N GLY A 52 -5.09 -2.04 3.20
CA GLY A 52 -5.02 -2.40 4.61
C GLY A 52 -6.01 -3.50 5.02
N ASP A 53 -6.39 -3.56 6.30
CA ASP A 53 -7.42 -4.47 6.81
C ASP A 53 -8.84 -4.00 6.42
N GLY A 54 -9.79 -4.90 6.52
CA GLY A 54 -11.21 -4.63 6.28
C GLY A 54 -11.68 -4.88 4.86
N GLU A 55 -12.98 -4.77 4.67
CA GLU A 55 -13.65 -4.72 3.39
C GLU A 55 -13.26 -3.43 2.67
N MET A 56 -12.57 -3.53 1.52
CA MET A 56 -12.02 -2.37 0.84
C MET A 56 -12.32 -2.38 -0.64
N PRO A 57 -13.07 -1.38 -1.14
CA PRO A 57 -13.18 -1.08 -2.56
C PRO A 57 -11.86 -0.48 -3.09
N HIS A 58 -11.68 -0.53 -4.40
CA HIS A 58 -10.47 -0.04 -5.08
C HIS A 58 -10.07 1.39 -4.70
N ASP A 59 -11.04 2.26 -4.39
CA ASP A 59 -10.80 3.66 -4.01
C ASP A 59 -10.66 3.90 -2.50
N ALA A 60 -10.76 2.83 -1.69
CA ALA A 60 -10.75 2.91 -0.22
C ALA A 60 -11.74 3.96 0.31
N TYR A 61 -12.99 3.90 -0.16
CA TYR A 61 -14.08 4.82 0.22
C TYR A 61 -13.75 6.30 -0.06
N GLY A 62 -13.06 6.59 -1.16
CA GLY A 62 -12.68 7.93 -1.59
C GLY A 62 -11.37 8.45 -0.98
N TYR A 63 -10.67 7.65 -0.18
CA TYR A 63 -9.38 8.05 0.39
C TYR A 63 -8.24 8.02 -0.65
N TYR A 64 -8.10 6.96 -1.44
CA TYR A 64 -7.01 6.85 -2.41
C TYR A 64 -7.03 7.93 -3.51
N PRO A 65 -8.17 8.37 -4.03
CA PRO A 65 -8.25 9.47 -4.98
C PRO A 65 -7.53 10.75 -4.54
N LEU A 66 -7.43 11.03 -3.23
CA LEU A 66 -6.68 12.18 -2.70
C LEU A 66 -5.19 12.14 -3.08
N LEU A 67 -4.64 10.93 -3.25
CA LEU A 67 -3.26 10.71 -3.67
C LEU A 67 -3.15 10.53 -5.19
N TRP A 68 -4.16 9.88 -5.82
CA TRP A 68 -4.10 9.52 -7.22
C TRP A 68 -3.97 10.71 -8.16
N ASP A 69 -4.75 11.77 -7.93
CA ASP A 69 -4.75 12.95 -8.82
C ASP A 69 -3.40 13.63 -8.86
N GLN A 70 -2.72 13.76 -7.71
CA GLN A 70 -1.39 14.31 -7.60
C GLN A 70 -0.34 13.43 -8.27
N LEU A 71 -0.39 12.12 -8.02
CA LEU A 71 0.54 11.15 -8.60
C LEU A 71 0.37 11.06 -10.12
N ARG A 72 -0.87 11.10 -10.62
CA ARG A 72 -1.16 11.11 -12.06
C ARG A 72 -0.68 12.39 -12.73
N ALA A 73 -0.83 13.54 -12.07
CA ALA A 73 -0.31 14.82 -12.53
C ALA A 73 1.22 14.80 -12.64
N GLU A 74 1.90 14.01 -11.80
CA GLU A 74 3.35 13.78 -11.87
C GLU A 74 3.78 12.79 -12.95
N GLY A 75 2.84 12.08 -13.58
CA GLY A 75 3.11 11.14 -14.66
C GLY A 75 3.14 9.68 -14.24
N TYR A 76 2.59 9.33 -13.07
CA TYR A 76 2.37 7.94 -12.66
C TYR A 76 1.00 7.45 -13.15
N ALA A 77 0.96 6.21 -13.64
CA ALA A 77 -0.29 5.48 -13.78
C ALA A 77 -0.66 4.83 -12.44
N ILE A 78 -1.94 4.61 -12.20
CA ILE A 78 -2.45 3.98 -10.99
C ILE A 78 -3.19 2.70 -11.36
N MET A 79 -3.02 1.65 -10.58
CA MET A 79 -3.87 0.46 -10.57
C MET A 79 -4.30 0.17 -9.13
N SER A 80 -5.60 -0.05 -8.95
CA SER A 80 -6.17 -0.46 -7.67
C SER A 80 -7.36 -1.38 -7.92
N TRP A 81 -7.66 -2.27 -6.98
CA TRP A 81 -8.72 -3.26 -7.16
C TRP A 81 -9.54 -3.48 -5.88
N ASP A 82 -10.78 -3.90 -6.05
CA ASP A 82 -11.65 -4.29 -4.95
C ASP A 82 -11.15 -5.61 -4.34
N LYS A 83 -11.07 -5.70 -3.02
CA LYS A 83 -10.72 -6.95 -2.35
C LYS A 83 -11.68 -8.09 -2.73
N PRO A 84 -11.28 -9.37 -2.60
CA PRO A 84 -12.19 -10.50 -2.82
C PRO A 84 -13.51 -10.35 -2.05
N GLY A 85 -14.64 -10.50 -2.78
CA GLY A 85 -15.99 -10.32 -2.23
C GLY A 85 -16.48 -8.88 -2.11
N VAL A 86 -15.68 -7.89 -2.51
CA VAL A 86 -16.05 -6.47 -2.50
C VAL A 86 -16.38 -5.99 -3.91
N GLY A 87 -17.34 -5.11 -4.04
CA GLY A 87 -17.75 -4.57 -5.34
C GLY A 87 -18.17 -5.65 -6.31
N GLN A 88 -17.43 -5.82 -7.42
CA GLN A 88 -17.64 -6.87 -8.40
C GLN A 88 -16.61 -8.01 -8.32
N SER A 89 -15.69 -7.95 -7.37
CA SER A 89 -14.71 -9.01 -7.13
C SER A 89 -15.38 -10.25 -6.53
N THR A 90 -15.03 -11.42 -7.04
CA THR A 90 -15.51 -12.71 -6.47
C THR A 90 -14.65 -13.11 -5.28
N GLY A 91 -15.12 -14.07 -4.48
CA GLY A 91 -14.39 -14.58 -3.32
C GLY A 91 -14.80 -13.94 -1.99
N ASN A 92 -13.91 -14.05 -0.99
CA ASN A 92 -14.12 -13.47 0.34
C ASN A 92 -12.75 -13.07 0.94
N TRP A 93 -12.53 -11.80 1.22
CA TRP A 93 -11.27 -11.31 1.77
C TRP A 93 -10.95 -11.88 3.16
N LEU A 94 -11.97 -12.30 3.94
CA LEU A 94 -11.80 -12.97 5.23
C LEU A 94 -11.23 -14.40 5.12
N GLU A 95 -11.23 -14.98 3.93
CA GLU A 95 -10.60 -16.28 3.70
C GLU A 95 -9.11 -16.19 3.36
N GLN A 96 -8.59 -14.99 3.08
CA GLN A 96 -7.19 -14.79 2.69
C GLN A 96 -6.23 -14.87 3.87
N SER A 97 -5.12 -15.56 3.67
CA SER A 97 -3.88 -15.38 4.44
C SER A 97 -3.05 -14.23 3.87
N MET A 98 -1.99 -13.80 4.58
CA MET A 98 -1.04 -12.83 4.03
C MET A 98 -0.30 -13.40 2.80
N ALA A 99 -0.09 -14.72 2.74
CA ALA A 99 0.48 -15.38 1.57
C ALA A 99 -0.47 -15.35 0.36
N ASP A 100 -1.78 -15.55 0.55
CA ASP A 100 -2.77 -15.42 -0.53
C ASP A 100 -2.77 -13.98 -1.08
N ARG A 101 -2.65 -12.99 -0.20
CA ARG A 101 -2.54 -11.58 -0.59
C ARG A 101 -1.24 -11.27 -1.34
N GLN A 102 -0.12 -11.94 -1.02
CA GLN A 102 1.11 -11.83 -1.82
C GLN A 102 0.91 -12.37 -3.23
N ALA A 103 0.27 -13.54 -3.36
CA ALA A 103 -0.07 -14.11 -4.67
C ALA A 103 -0.97 -13.17 -5.48
N GLU A 104 -1.99 -12.58 -4.84
CA GLU A 104 -2.86 -11.57 -5.46
C GLU A 104 -2.08 -10.36 -5.99
N VAL A 105 -1.13 -9.83 -5.24
CA VAL A 105 -0.28 -8.71 -5.68
C VAL A 105 0.60 -9.13 -6.86
N LEU A 106 1.15 -10.34 -6.87
CA LEU A 106 1.94 -10.87 -8.01
C LEU A 106 1.08 -11.01 -9.27
N ASP A 107 -0.15 -11.50 -9.16
CA ASP A 107 -1.08 -11.59 -10.28
C ASP A 107 -1.40 -10.20 -10.84
N ALA A 108 -1.65 -9.21 -9.97
CA ALA A 108 -1.87 -7.82 -10.36
C ALA A 108 -0.64 -7.21 -11.08
N ILE A 109 0.57 -7.47 -10.58
CA ILE A 109 1.82 -7.04 -11.23
C ILE A 109 1.93 -7.66 -12.62
N GLN A 110 1.78 -8.97 -12.74
CA GLN A 110 1.86 -9.68 -14.01
C GLN A 110 0.82 -9.17 -15.01
N TRP A 111 -0.40 -8.94 -14.55
CA TRP A 111 -1.49 -8.46 -15.37
C TRP A 111 -1.20 -7.06 -15.94
N VAL A 112 -0.81 -6.10 -15.09
CA VAL A 112 -0.56 -4.72 -15.51
C VAL A 112 0.66 -4.61 -16.44
N GLN A 113 1.72 -5.38 -16.16
CA GLN A 113 2.92 -5.44 -17.00
C GLN A 113 2.60 -6.01 -18.38
N SER A 114 1.83 -7.09 -18.44
CA SER A 114 1.43 -7.72 -19.70
C SER A 114 0.49 -6.83 -20.52
N ARG A 115 -0.44 -6.13 -19.85
CA ARG A 115 -1.51 -5.36 -20.48
C ARG A 115 -1.02 -4.01 -21.03
N TYR A 116 -0.13 -3.32 -20.29
CA TYR A 116 0.30 -1.96 -20.62
C TYR A 116 1.80 -1.85 -20.94
N GLY A 117 2.57 -2.93 -20.86
CA GLY A 117 3.97 -2.96 -21.23
C GLY A 117 4.93 -2.33 -20.22
N PHE A 118 4.52 -2.12 -18.97
CA PHE A 118 5.44 -1.67 -17.92
C PHE A 118 6.48 -2.76 -17.62
N THR A 119 7.71 -2.36 -17.42
CA THR A 119 8.76 -3.25 -16.92
C THR A 119 8.67 -3.37 -15.40
N ALA A 120 9.31 -4.39 -14.81
CA ALA A 120 9.42 -4.53 -13.37
C ALA A 120 9.95 -3.23 -12.71
N ARG A 121 10.95 -2.59 -13.29
CA ARG A 121 11.52 -1.33 -12.80
C ARG A 121 10.52 -0.16 -12.84
N GLN A 122 9.52 -0.22 -13.69
CA GLN A 122 8.46 0.79 -13.82
C GLN A 122 7.19 0.39 -13.07
N THR A 123 7.24 -0.66 -12.27
CA THR A 123 6.14 -1.10 -11.43
C THR A 123 6.48 -0.81 -9.98
N GLY A 124 5.70 0.02 -9.32
CA GLY A 124 5.83 0.35 -7.91
C GLY A 124 4.62 -0.15 -7.11
N LEU A 125 4.82 -0.46 -5.84
CA LEU A 125 3.77 -0.86 -4.91
C LEU A 125 3.55 0.23 -3.87
N VAL A 126 2.30 0.55 -3.56
CA VAL A 126 1.92 1.47 -2.47
C VAL A 126 0.97 0.73 -1.55
N GLY A 127 1.48 0.31 -0.41
CA GLY A 127 0.73 -0.48 0.57
C GLY A 127 0.32 0.32 1.79
N PHE A 128 -0.80 -0.07 2.39
CA PHE A 128 -1.36 0.58 3.57
C PHE A 128 -1.58 -0.42 4.71
N SER A 129 -1.21 -0.02 5.94
CA SER A 129 -1.55 -0.74 7.17
C SER A 129 -1.21 -2.25 7.08
N GLN A 130 -2.19 -3.14 7.02
CA GLN A 130 -2.04 -4.61 6.93
C GLN A 130 -1.18 -5.08 5.75
N ALA A 131 -1.02 -4.28 4.68
CA ALA A 131 -0.07 -4.57 3.62
C ALA A 131 1.38 -4.64 4.12
N GLY A 132 1.64 -4.23 5.35
CA GLY A 132 2.92 -4.35 6.06
C GLY A 132 3.34 -5.80 6.35
N TRP A 133 2.42 -6.76 6.25
CA TRP A 133 2.71 -8.21 6.35
C TRP A 133 2.62 -8.91 4.98
N VAL A 134 2.46 -8.14 3.92
CA VAL A 134 2.41 -8.62 2.53
C VAL A 134 3.64 -8.15 1.76
N LEU A 135 3.87 -6.83 1.69
CA LEU A 135 4.88 -6.25 0.81
C LEU A 135 6.33 -6.47 1.25
N PRO A 136 6.70 -6.44 2.54
CA PRO A 136 8.08 -6.74 2.95
C PRO A 136 8.52 -8.15 2.55
N SER A 137 7.72 -9.18 2.83
CA SER A 137 8.01 -10.56 2.43
C SER A 137 8.05 -10.68 0.90
N LEU A 138 7.11 -10.05 0.17
CA LEU A 138 7.13 -10.02 -1.28
C LEU A 138 8.42 -9.40 -1.84
N ALA A 139 8.95 -8.35 -1.20
CA ALA A 139 10.20 -7.71 -1.61
C ALA A 139 11.44 -8.59 -1.35
N VAL A 140 11.37 -9.51 -0.40
CA VAL A 140 12.42 -10.50 -0.13
C VAL A 140 12.33 -11.66 -1.11
N ASP A 141 11.13 -12.23 -1.29
CA ASP A 141 10.94 -13.46 -2.05
C ASP A 141 10.89 -13.22 -3.57
N HIS A 142 10.42 -12.05 -4.00
CA HIS A 142 10.19 -11.71 -5.41
C HIS A 142 10.76 -10.35 -5.83
N PRO A 143 12.03 -10.01 -5.49
CA PRO A 143 12.60 -8.67 -5.71
C PRO A 143 12.71 -8.28 -7.20
N ALA A 144 12.63 -9.24 -8.11
CA ALA A 144 12.71 -9.00 -9.54
C ALA A 144 11.37 -8.61 -10.20
N GLN A 145 10.25 -8.70 -9.47
CA GLN A 145 8.91 -8.48 -10.02
C GLN A 145 8.49 -7.00 -10.06
N PHE A 146 9.07 -6.17 -9.20
CA PHE A 146 8.78 -4.74 -9.13
C PHE A 146 10.02 -3.92 -8.76
N GLY A 147 9.98 -2.61 -9.00
CA GLY A 147 11.16 -1.75 -8.89
C GLY A 147 11.31 -1.02 -7.56
N PHE A 148 10.22 -0.75 -6.86
CA PHE A 148 10.21 0.03 -5.62
C PHE A 148 8.89 -0.13 -4.88
N MET A 149 8.88 0.20 -3.59
CA MET A 149 7.64 0.18 -2.80
C MET A 149 7.56 1.32 -1.79
N VAL A 150 6.32 1.69 -1.46
CA VAL A 150 5.97 2.61 -0.37
C VAL A 150 5.05 1.86 0.61
N GLY A 151 5.34 1.93 1.90
CA GLY A 151 4.48 1.44 2.97
C GLY A 151 4.01 2.57 3.86
N VAL A 152 2.70 2.68 4.04
CA VAL A 152 2.05 3.69 4.87
C VAL A 152 1.43 3.03 6.09
N GLY A 153 1.84 3.45 7.29
CA GLY A 153 1.29 2.96 8.55
C GLY A 153 1.55 1.47 8.80
N PHE A 154 2.69 0.92 8.36
CA PHE A 154 3.05 -0.48 8.54
C PHE A 154 3.44 -0.76 9.99
N ALA A 155 2.92 -1.85 10.56
CA ALA A 155 3.40 -2.44 11.80
C ALA A 155 4.30 -3.64 11.51
N THR A 156 5.27 -3.90 12.39
CA THR A 156 6.16 -5.05 12.28
C THR A 156 5.45 -6.35 12.65
N ASN A 157 4.76 -6.37 13.80
CA ASN A 157 4.12 -7.56 14.36
C ASN A 157 2.64 -7.30 14.62
N TRP A 158 1.78 -8.23 14.22
CA TRP A 158 0.32 -8.12 14.35
C TRP A 158 -0.13 -8.01 15.81
N ILE A 159 0.39 -8.89 16.68
CA ILE A 159 -0.05 -8.94 18.09
C ILE A 159 0.36 -7.64 18.82
N GLU A 160 1.59 -7.17 18.60
CA GLU A 160 2.06 -5.91 19.20
C GLU A 160 1.22 -4.72 18.74
N GLN A 161 0.91 -4.66 17.43
CA GLN A 161 0.08 -3.61 16.86
C GLN A 161 -1.33 -3.66 17.44
N SER A 162 -1.95 -4.84 17.52
CA SER A 162 -3.29 -5.01 18.08
C SER A 162 -3.35 -4.63 19.57
N ARG A 163 -2.28 -4.91 20.30
CA ARG A 163 -2.16 -4.52 21.71
C ARG A 163 -2.05 -3.00 21.88
N TYR A 164 -1.27 -2.33 21.01
CA TYR A 164 -1.22 -0.87 20.96
C TYR A 164 -2.58 -0.28 20.62
N TYR A 165 -3.25 -0.78 19.58
CA TYR A 165 -4.58 -0.38 19.16
C TYR A 165 -5.60 -0.50 20.30
N THR A 166 -5.57 -1.59 21.07
CA THR A 166 -6.43 -1.82 22.23
C THR A 166 -6.20 -0.76 23.31
N ARG A 167 -4.94 -0.43 23.63
CA ARG A 167 -4.60 0.64 24.58
C ARG A 167 -5.19 1.97 24.14
N ILE A 168 -4.96 2.37 22.90
CA ILE A 168 -5.42 3.66 22.36
C ILE A 168 -6.95 3.72 22.37
N LYS A 169 -7.63 2.67 21.91
CA LYS A 169 -9.10 2.58 21.92
C LYS A 169 -9.70 2.86 23.30
N HIS A 170 -9.15 2.27 24.34
CA HIS A 170 -9.62 2.50 25.71
C HIS A 170 -9.24 3.89 26.24
N THR A 171 -8.08 4.41 25.84
CA THR A 171 -7.67 5.79 26.16
C THR A 171 -8.63 6.81 25.56
N GLU A 172 -9.00 6.67 24.29
CA GLU A 172 -9.96 7.54 23.60
C GLU A 172 -11.38 7.44 24.22
N ALA A 173 -11.74 6.27 24.75
CA ALA A 173 -12.99 6.08 25.48
C ALA A 173 -12.99 6.73 26.89
N GLY A 174 -11.88 7.33 27.32
CA GLY A 174 -11.75 7.98 28.63
C GLY A 174 -11.56 7.00 29.79
N ALA A 175 -11.13 5.76 29.50
CA ALA A 175 -10.88 4.75 30.53
C ALA A 175 -9.71 5.17 31.45
N THR A 176 -9.80 4.79 32.72
CA THR A 176 -8.70 4.94 33.68
C THR A 176 -7.55 4.00 33.33
N GLU A 177 -6.34 4.29 33.82
CA GLU A 177 -5.19 3.40 33.57
C GLU A 177 -5.43 1.98 34.11
N ALA A 178 -6.16 1.82 35.21
CA ALA A 178 -6.54 0.51 35.73
C ALA A 178 -7.46 -0.26 34.78
N GLU A 179 -8.42 0.39 34.15
CA GLU A 179 -9.30 -0.20 33.13
C GLU A 179 -8.54 -0.53 31.85
N ILE A 180 -7.61 0.33 31.43
CA ILE A 180 -6.72 0.07 30.30
C ILE A 180 -5.86 -1.18 30.57
N GLN A 181 -5.27 -1.29 31.74
CA GLN A 181 -4.47 -2.47 32.10
C GLN A 181 -5.32 -3.74 32.14
N ALA A 182 -6.55 -3.67 32.64
CA ALA A 182 -7.49 -4.80 32.63
C ALA A 182 -7.84 -5.22 31.18
N ALA A 183 -8.08 -4.26 30.29
CA ALA A 183 -8.34 -4.54 28.86
C ALA A 183 -7.14 -5.16 28.16
N LEU A 184 -5.93 -4.72 28.47
CA LEU A 184 -4.71 -5.30 27.90
C LEU A 184 -4.46 -6.71 28.42
N LEU A 185 -4.76 -7.00 29.69
CA LEU A 185 -4.68 -8.36 30.23
C LEU A 185 -5.70 -9.28 29.55
N ALA A 186 -6.95 -8.84 29.39
CA ALA A 186 -7.97 -9.60 28.66
C ALA A 186 -7.55 -9.87 27.20
N PHE A 187 -6.96 -8.88 26.53
CA PHE A 187 -6.38 -9.06 25.18
C PHE A 187 -5.28 -10.12 25.19
N ASP A 188 -4.33 -10.06 26.14
CA ASP A 188 -3.21 -11.03 26.21
C ASP A 188 -3.73 -12.46 26.52
N GLU A 189 -4.82 -12.61 27.30
CA GLU A 189 -5.52 -13.87 27.56
C GLU A 189 -6.20 -14.41 26.27
N GLU A 190 -6.91 -13.55 25.54
CA GLU A 190 -7.51 -13.91 24.23
C GLU A 190 -6.45 -14.36 23.22
N ILE A 191 -5.34 -13.63 23.09
CA ILE A 191 -4.23 -14.04 22.22
C ILE A 191 -3.67 -15.41 22.65
N THR A 192 -3.51 -15.65 23.95
CA THR A 192 -3.06 -16.94 24.46
C THR A 192 -4.01 -18.09 24.10
N LEU A 193 -5.31 -17.84 24.13
CA LEU A 193 -6.33 -18.79 23.69
C LEU A 193 -6.25 -19.02 22.18
N LEU A 194 -6.20 -17.97 21.36
CA LEU A 194 -6.14 -18.05 19.91
C LEU A 194 -4.87 -18.77 19.39
N LEU A 195 -3.75 -18.61 20.09
CA LEU A 195 -2.50 -19.33 19.76
C LEU A 195 -2.60 -20.85 19.96
N GLN A 196 -3.56 -21.32 20.74
CA GLN A 196 -3.86 -22.75 20.88
C GLN A 196 -4.74 -23.27 19.75
N ALA A 197 -5.20 -22.37 18.86
CA ALA A 197 -6.09 -22.65 17.71
C ALA A 197 -7.30 -23.53 18.11
N PRO A 198 -8.12 -23.11 19.13
CA PRO A 198 -9.32 -23.83 19.51
C PRO A 198 -10.28 -23.92 18.32
N ASP A 199 -11.28 -24.82 18.37
CA ASP A 199 -12.37 -24.68 17.41
C ASP A 199 -13.24 -23.46 17.76
N TYR A 200 -14.07 -23.02 16.82
CA TYR A 200 -14.88 -21.81 17.00
C TYR A 200 -15.89 -21.96 18.16
N THR A 201 -16.40 -23.18 18.41
CA THR A 201 -17.34 -23.45 19.51
C THR A 201 -16.66 -23.24 20.86
N ASP A 202 -15.46 -23.72 21.03
CA ASP A 202 -14.68 -23.56 22.27
C ASP A 202 -14.30 -22.09 22.47
N TYR A 203 -13.87 -21.39 21.38
CA TYR A 203 -13.62 -19.96 21.41
C TYR A 203 -14.86 -19.17 21.82
N LEU A 204 -16.02 -19.45 21.20
CA LEU A 204 -17.29 -18.80 21.53
C LEU A 204 -17.71 -19.03 23.00
N GLN A 205 -17.48 -20.25 23.50
CA GLN A 205 -17.76 -20.56 24.91
C GLN A 205 -16.84 -19.78 25.86
N ALA A 206 -15.58 -19.63 25.51
CA ALA A 206 -14.60 -18.92 26.35
C ALA A 206 -14.82 -17.40 26.34
N MET A 207 -15.14 -16.81 25.18
CA MET A 207 -15.25 -15.36 24.99
C MET A 207 -16.67 -14.82 25.20
N GLY A 208 -17.70 -15.66 25.10
CA GLY A 208 -19.10 -15.27 25.28
C GLY A 208 -19.52 -14.15 24.34
N GLU A 209 -20.07 -13.07 24.89
CA GLU A 209 -20.51 -11.89 24.12
C GLU A 209 -19.37 -11.07 23.49
N HIS A 210 -18.14 -11.33 23.90
CA HIS A 210 -16.93 -10.69 23.35
C HIS A 210 -16.32 -11.46 22.17
N ALA A 211 -16.86 -12.64 21.84
CA ALA A 211 -16.38 -13.43 20.71
C ALA A 211 -16.56 -12.67 19.39
N MET A 212 -15.53 -12.73 18.54
CA MET A 212 -15.65 -12.19 17.18
C MET A 212 -16.53 -13.10 16.31
N PRO A 213 -17.13 -12.59 15.19
CA PRO A 213 -17.83 -13.40 14.22
C PRO A 213 -16.95 -14.53 13.65
N GLU A 214 -17.54 -15.65 13.27
CA GLU A 214 -16.83 -16.88 12.89
C GLU A 214 -15.86 -16.69 11.74
N ASP A 215 -16.26 -15.96 10.70
CA ASP A 215 -15.41 -15.65 9.54
C ASP A 215 -14.21 -14.77 9.94
N ARG A 216 -14.43 -13.76 10.80
CA ARG A 216 -13.34 -12.95 11.35
C ARG A 216 -12.41 -13.77 12.25
N TYR A 217 -12.95 -14.68 13.02
CA TYR A 217 -12.18 -15.62 13.85
C TYR A 217 -11.22 -16.45 12.99
N HIS A 218 -11.72 -17.06 11.93
CA HIS A 218 -10.89 -17.85 11.01
C HIS A 218 -9.82 -17.01 10.31
N PHE A 219 -10.16 -15.78 9.93
CA PHE A 219 -9.20 -14.83 9.37
C PHE A 219 -8.10 -14.49 10.38
N VAL A 220 -8.46 -14.22 11.63
CA VAL A 220 -7.50 -13.92 12.70
C VAL A 220 -6.59 -15.12 12.95
N LEU A 221 -7.13 -16.33 13.08
CA LEU A 221 -6.32 -17.53 13.28
C LEU A 221 -5.25 -17.74 12.19
N LYS A 222 -5.61 -17.46 10.93
CA LYS A 222 -4.65 -17.57 9.81
C LYS A 222 -3.51 -16.56 9.90
N ASN A 223 -3.77 -15.37 10.46
CA ASN A 223 -2.94 -14.21 10.26
C ASN A 223 -2.33 -13.61 11.54
N LEU A 224 -2.80 -13.99 12.73
CA LEU A 224 -2.40 -13.36 14.00
C LEU A 224 -0.89 -13.47 14.31
N GLN A 225 -0.19 -14.42 13.70
CA GLN A 225 1.26 -14.60 13.85
C GLN A 225 2.07 -13.86 12.77
N SER A 226 1.43 -12.97 11.99
CA SER A 226 2.13 -12.18 10.98
C SER A 226 3.18 -11.28 11.63
N ASP A 227 4.43 -11.44 11.18
CA ASP A 227 5.59 -10.71 11.69
C ASP A 227 6.60 -10.49 10.55
N ALA A 228 6.82 -9.23 10.19
CA ALA A 228 7.76 -8.84 9.14
C ALA A 228 9.16 -8.49 9.69
N SER A 229 9.46 -8.78 10.95
CA SER A 229 10.73 -8.43 11.58
C SER A 229 11.95 -9.02 10.87
N GLN A 230 11.80 -10.23 10.32
CA GLN A 230 12.84 -10.92 9.58
C GLN A 230 12.98 -10.43 8.14
N ASP A 231 11.93 -9.82 7.57
CA ASP A 231 11.92 -9.37 6.18
C ASP A 231 12.69 -8.05 6.02
N TYR A 232 12.45 -7.07 6.91
CA TYR A 232 13.01 -5.73 6.77
C TYR A 232 14.54 -5.67 6.58
N PRO A 233 15.36 -6.47 7.28
CA PRO A 233 16.81 -6.50 7.05
C PRO A 233 17.20 -7.07 5.68
N LEU A 234 16.34 -7.89 5.08
CA LEU A 234 16.59 -8.62 3.84
C LEU A 234 16.04 -7.90 2.59
N ILE A 235 15.33 -6.80 2.73
CA ILE A 235 14.83 -6.02 1.60
C ILE A 235 16.00 -5.45 0.79
N HIS A 236 16.03 -5.74 -0.51
CA HIS A 236 16.99 -5.18 -1.48
C HIS A 236 16.31 -4.30 -2.55
N THR A 237 14.99 -4.23 -2.52
CA THR A 237 14.19 -3.33 -3.35
C THR A 237 14.08 -1.98 -2.67
N PRO A 238 14.30 -0.84 -3.36
CA PRO A 238 14.09 0.49 -2.78
C PRO A 238 12.72 0.59 -2.11
N ALA A 239 12.70 0.97 -0.84
CA ALA A 239 11.51 1.04 -0.01
C ALA A 239 11.46 2.36 0.78
N LEU A 240 10.27 2.96 0.85
CA LEU A 240 9.96 4.08 1.72
C LEU A 240 8.86 3.68 2.69
N PHE A 241 9.12 3.74 3.99
CA PHE A 241 8.09 3.55 5.01
C PHE A 241 7.75 4.88 5.67
N ILE A 242 6.45 5.19 5.72
CA ILE A 242 5.92 6.47 6.21
C ILE A 242 4.86 6.19 7.27
N TRP A 243 4.93 6.97 8.36
CA TRP A 243 3.90 7.00 9.40
C TRP A 243 3.50 8.43 9.70
N GLY A 244 2.28 8.63 10.10
CA GLY A 244 1.87 9.87 10.75
C GLY A 244 2.38 9.91 12.20
N GLU A 245 2.82 11.06 12.68
CA GLU A 245 3.25 11.21 14.09
C GLU A 245 2.10 11.00 15.08
N ASP A 246 0.86 11.27 14.64
CA ASP A 246 -0.37 11.13 15.42
C ASP A 246 -1.14 9.84 15.05
N ASP A 247 -0.43 8.79 14.62
CA ASP A 247 -1.02 7.49 14.32
C ASP A 247 -1.54 6.81 15.58
N LEU A 248 -2.85 6.59 15.65
CA LEU A 248 -3.53 5.95 16.78
C LEU A 248 -3.74 4.44 16.58
N ASN A 249 -3.38 3.89 15.41
CA ASN A 249 -3.52 2.47 15.09
C ASN A 249 -2.21 1.71 15.20
N VAL A 250 -1.09 2.40 14.97
CA VAL A 250 0.27 1.86 15.02
C VAL A 250 1.14 2.79 15.85
N ASP A 251 2.02 2.24 16.68
CA ASP A 251 3.04 3.04 17.36
C ASP A 251 4.09 3.50 16.32
N ALA A 252 3.76 4.61 15.66
CA ALA A 252 4.56 5.17 14.57
C ALA A 252 6.00 5.45 14.97
N ARG A 253 6.22 5.93 16.19
CA ARG A 253 7.56 6.28 16.68
C ARG A 253 8.39 5.02 16.94
N LEU A 254 7.80 3.99 17.54
CA LEU A 254 8.45 2.70 17.75
C LEU A 254 8.82 2.04 16.40
N GLU A 255 7.90 2.04 15.44
CA GLU A 255 8.14 1.46 14.12
C GLU A 255 9.22 2.22 13.34
N PHE A 256 9.19 3.55 13.36
CA PHE A 256 10.23 4.38 12.77
C PHE A 256 11.62 4.06 13.38
N GLU A 257 11.74 4.03 14.71
CA GLU A 257 13.00 3.73 15.38
C GLU A 257 13.51 2.32 15.08
N ARG A 258 12.61 1.32 15.02
CA ARG A 258 12.97 -0.07 14.64
C ARG A 258 13.63 -0.13 13.27
N LYS A 259 13.06 0.57 12.27
CA LYS A 259 13.61 0.58 10.91
C LYS A 259 14.93 1.36 10.83
N GLN A 260 15.04 2.45 11.59
CA GLN A 260 16.31 3.20 11.69
C GLN A 260 17.43 2.34 12.28
N ARG A 261 17.14 1.57 13.32
CA ARG A 261 18.13 0.66 13.95
C ARG A 261 18.54 -0.48 13.03
N ALA A 262 17.64 -0.98 12.18
CA ALA A 262 17.94 -2.05 11.22
C ALA A 262 18.95 -1.60 10.15
N SER A 263 19.11 -0.29 9.92
CA SER A 263 20.13 0.33 9.04
C SER A 263 20.24 -0.31 7.65
N ASN A 264 19.11 -0.69 7.04
CA ASN A 264 19.08 -1.23 5.69
C ASN A 264 19.23 -0.10 4.66
N PRO A 265 20.25 -0.10 3.77
CA PRO A 265 20.49 0.98 2.81
C PRO A 265 19.41 1.12 1.75
N PHE A 266 18.59 0.10 1.53
CA PHE A 266 17.46 0.15 0.60
C PHE A 266 16.19 0.73 1.23
N VAL A 267 16.16 0.90 2.56
CA VAL A 267 14.99 1.33 3.31
C VAL A 267 15.16 2.79 3.76
N SER A 268 14.23 3.63 3.30
CA SER A 268 14.06 5.00 3.78
C SER A 268 12.85 5.07 4.72
N THR A 269 12.90 5.93 5.72
CA THR A 269 11.79 6.11 6.68
C THR A 269 11.44 7.57 6.85
N ARG A 270 10.16 7.88 7.10
CA ARG A 270 9.68 9.24 7.38
C ARG A 270 8.56 9.19 8.43
N LEU A 271 8.56 10.20 9.30
CA LEU A 271 7.40 10.58 10.09
C LEU A 271 6.80 11.85 9.50
N ILE A 272 5.48 11.89 9.37
CA ILE A 272 4.73 13.02 8.85
C ILE A 272 4.06 13.73 10.03
N ALA A 273 4.48 14.96 10.29
CA ALA A 273 3.91 15.77 11.36
C ALA A 273 2.41 15.97 11.13
N SER A 274 1.62 15.91 12.21
CA SER A 274 0.16 16.02 12.18
C SER A 274 -0.54 14.96 11.30
N GLY A 275 0.15 13.92 10.87
CA GLY A 275 -0.45 12.82 10.12
C GLY A 275 -1.03 11.77 11.07
N ASN A 276 -2.24 11.30 10.78
CA ASN A 276 -2.81 10.12 11.43
C ASN A 276 -2.41 8.82 10.70
N HIS A 277 -3.07 7.68 11.00
CA HIS A 277 -2.77 6.37 10.39
C HIS A 277 -2.79 6.35 8.86
N GLY A 278 -3.70 7.10 8.24
CA GLY A 278 -3.80 7.27 6.78
C GLY A 278 -3.09 8.52 6.26
N LEU A 279 -2.21 9.16 7.06
CA LEU A 279 -1.57 10.44 6.72
C LEU A 279 -2.57 11.59 6.48
N LEU A 280 -3.80 11.46 6.98
CA LEU A 280 -4.75 12.56 7.04
C LEU A 280 -4.33 13.51 8.18
N ASP A 281 -4.63 14.81 8.03
CA ASP A 281 -4.33 15.80 9.05
C ASP A 281 -5.14 15.53 10.33
N SER A 282 -4.44 15.22 11.42
CA SER A 282 -5.03 14.90 12.73
C SER A 282 -5.86 16.04 13.33
N ALA A 283 -5.65 17.28 12.90
CA ALA A 283 -6.50 18.40 13.27
C ALA A 283 -7.94 18.24 12.76
N TYR A 284 -8.11 17.58 11.63
CA TYR A 284 -9.44 17.27 11.06
C TYR A 284 -9.91 15.87 11.41
N PHE A 285 -9.00 14.89 11.56
CA PHE A 285 -9.27 13.47 11.78
C PHE A 285 -8.52 12.96 13.02
N PRO A 286 -8.91 13.40 14.23
CA PRO A 286 -8.14 13.15 15.47
C PRO A 286 -8.43 11.78 16.10
N ARG A 287 -9.35 10.98 15.56
CA ARG A 287 -9.80 9.72 16.16
C ARG A 287 -9.18 8.51 15.46
N GLN A 288 -9.09 7.40 16.20
CA GLN A 288 -8.61 6.12 15.70
C GLN A 288 -9.47 5.55 14.55
N SER A 289 -10.78 5.76 14.62
CA SER A 289 -11.73 5.31 13.60
C SER A 289 -12.52 6.48 13.02
N MET A 290 -12.83 6.40 11.73
CA MET A 290 -13.66 7.37 11.03
C MET A 290 -15.13 6.94 11.06
N ASP A 291 -16.03 7.93 11.23
CA ASP A 291 -17.46 7.73 11.08
C ASP A 291 -17.98 8.31 9.74
N THR A 292 -19.29 8.23 9.53
CA THR A 292 -19.93 8.76 8.30
C THR A 292 -19.69 10.27 8.11
N LEU A 293 -19.63 11.05 9.21
CA LEU A 293 -19.35 12.48 9.12
C LEU A 293 -17.89 12.75 8.73
N ASP A 294 -16.96 11.90 9.17
CA ASP A 294 -15.57 12.00 8.75
C ASP A 294 -15.40 11.66 7.26
N LEU A 295 -16.15 10.70 6.73
CA LEU A 295 -16.17 10.42 5.28
C LEU A 295 -16.72 11.60 4.48
N LEU A 296 -17.78 12.26 4.94
CA LEU A 296 -18.30 13.48 4.31
C LEU A 296 -17.28 14.62 4.39
N LYS A 297 -16.62 14.79 5.52
CA LYS A 297 -15.55 15.76 5.73
C LYS A 297 -14.37 15.50 4.80
N LEU A 298 -13.95 14.23 4.66
CA LEU A 298 -12.89 13.80 3.74
C LEU A 298 -13.22 14.23 2.30
N HIS A 299 -14.42 13.93 1.85
CA HIS A 299 -14.88 14.31 0.51
C HIS A 299 -14.94 15.84 0.32
N TRP A 300 -15.35 16.59 1.34
CA TRP A 300 -15.45 18.06 1.27
C TRP A 300 -14.07 18.74 1.29
N LEU A 301 -13.12 18.24 2.10
CA LEU A 301 -11.76 18.78 2.19
C LEU A 301 -10.91 18.41 0.97
N GLY A 302 -11.18 17.27 0.33
CA GLY A 302 -10.35 16.77 -0.76
C GLY A 302 -8.89 16.64 -0.34
N GLU A 303 -7.97 17.12 -1.16
CA GLU A 303 -6.53 17.05 -0.89
C GLU A 303 -6.11 17.75 0.40
N SER A 304 -6.86 18.77 0.85
CA SER A 304 -6.61 19.46 2.13
C SER A 304 -6.88 18.57 3.35
N ALA A 305 -7.43 17.37 3.16
CA ALA A 305 -7.57 16.37 4.21
C ALA A 305 -6.24 15.71 4.59
N LEU A 306 -5.26 15.70 3.68
CA LEU A 306 -3.93 15.11 3.91
C LEU A 306 -3.07 16.04 4.78
N ALA A 307 -2.23 15.45 5.62
CA ALA A 307 -1.19 16.19 6.32
C ALA A 307 -0.23 16.85 5.30
N PRO A 308 0.21 18.11 5.53
CA PRO A 308 0.84 18.95 4.48
C PRO A 308 2.04 18.31 3.79
N ASP A 309 2.86 17.53 4.50
CA ASP A 309 4.09 16.95 3.97
C ASP A 309 3.87 15.58 3.29
N THR A 310 2.65 15.04 3.29
CA THR A 310 2.33 13.70 2.74
C THR A 310 2.67 13.61 1.26
N VAL A 311 2.01 14.40 0.43
CA VAL A 311 2.15 14.34 -1.03
C VAL A 311 3.55 14.78 -1.48
N PRO A 312 4.13 15.89 -0.97
CA PRO A 312 5.49 16.28 -1.32
C PRO A 312 6.54 15.19 -1.02
N THR A 313 6.43 14.52 0.12
CA THR A 313 7.34 13.42 0.51
C THR A 313 7.24 12.24 -0.45
N LEU A 314 6.01 11.80 -0.75
CA LEU A 314 5.76 10.70 -1.69
C LEU A 314 6.31 11.01 -3.08
N ILE A 315 5.94 12.15 -3.67
CA ILE A 315 6.35 12.56 -5.02
C ILE A 315 7.87 12.71 -5.11
N HIS A 316 8.48 13.36 -4.12
CA HIS A 316 9.93 13.54 -4.11
C HIS A 316 10.66 12.19 -4.15
N TRP A 317 10.29 11.27 -3.27
CA TRP A 317 10.92 9.96 -3.21
C TRP A 317 10.66 9.12 -4.48
N LEU A 318 9.43 9.04 -4.96
CA LEU A 318 9.06 8.31 -6.17
C LEU A 318 9.80 8.83 -7.41
N ASN A 319 9.95 10.14 -7.55
CA ASN A 319 10.69 10.74 -8.65
C ASN A 319 12.19 10.36 -8.63
N GLN A 320 12.79 10.20 -7.45
CA GLN A 320 14.17 9.71 -7.34
C GLN A 320 14.30 8.28 -7.87
N GLN A 321 13.34 7.39 -7.56
CA GLN A 321 13.39 5.99 -8.04
C GLN A 321 13.26 5.91 -9.56
N THR A 322 12.34 6.66 -10.15
CA THR A 322 12.11 6.64 -11.61
C THR A 322 13.19 7.33 -12.41
N GLN A 323 13.86 8.36 -11.88
CA GLN A 323 15.00 9.01 -12.53
C GLN A 323 16.24 8.12 -12.56
N GLN A 324 16.55 7.41 -11.48
CA GLN A 324 17.65 6.44 -11.43
C GLN A 324 17.45 5.32 -12.47
N THR A 325 16.22 4.88 -12.67
CA THR A 325 15.84 3.90 -13.67
C THR A 325 16.12 4.40 -15.09
N ALA A 326 15.78 5.64 -15.40
CA ALA A 326 16.05 6.25 -16.71
C ALA A 326 17.56 6.37 -16.99
N HIS A 327 18.35 6.77 -15.99
CA HIS A 327 19.79 6.94 -16.14
C HIS A 327 20.53 5.60 -16.37
N SER A 328 20.14 4.56 -15.64
CA SER A 328 20.73 3.22 -15.82
C SER A 328 20.40 2.59 -17.19
N SER A 329 19.21 2.84 -17.72
CA SER A 329 18.81 2.40 -19.07
C SER A 329 19.65 3.09 -20.16
N TRP A 330 19.92 4.38 -20.04
CA TRP A 330 20.78 5.14 -20.95
C TRP A 330 22.21 4.60 -20.97
N LEU A 331 22.80 4.31 -19.80
CA LEU A 331 24.15 3.75 -19.70
C LEU A 331 24.26 2.34 -20.29
N SER A 332 23.21 1.52 -20.20
CA SER A 332 23.17 0.19 -20.81
C SER A 332 23.09 0.26 -22.34
N LEU A 333 22.34 1.20 -22.89
CA LEU A 333 22.26 1.44 -24.34
C LEU A 333 23.59 1.93 -24.89
N LEU A 334 24.28 2.85 -24.21
CA LEU A 334 25.60 3.34 -24.63
C LEU A 334 26.69 2.26 -24.59
N ARG A 335 26.57 1.24 -23.74
CA ARG A 335 27.48 0.10 -23.67
C ARG A 335 27.21 -0.94 -24.77
N ALA A 336 25.95 -1.08 -25.20
CA ALA A 336 25.57 -1.99 -26.28
C ALA A 336 26.06 -1.50 -27.68
N ASP A 337 26.18 -0.19 -27.87
CA ASP A 337 26.62 0.42 -29.12
C ASP A 337 28.16 0.59 -29.27
N SER A 338 28.96 0.08 -28.34
CA SER A 338 30.42 0.08 -28.47
C SER A 338 30.87 -1.08 -29.37
N PRO A 339 31.28 -0.85 -30.61
CA PRO A 339 31.78 -1.94 -31.48
C PRO A 339 33.06 -2.51 -30.87
N HIS A 340 33.07 -3.81 -30.59
CA HIS A 340 34.28 -4.55 -30.27
C HIS A 340 35.29 -4.36 -31.39
N LYS A 341 36.31 -3.51 -31.20
CA LYS A 341 37.49 -3.53 -32.03
C LYS A 341 38.25 -4.84 -31.74
N PRO A 342 38.46 -5.71 -32.74
CA PRO A 342 39.31 -6.88 -32.52
C PRO A 342 40.76 -6.40 -32.32
N MET A 343 41.41 -6.91 -31.27
CA MET A 343 42.85 -6.70 -31.06
C MET A 343 43.63 -7.33 -32.19
N PRO A 344 44.69 -6.66 -32.75
CA PRO A 344 45.55 -7.27 -33.76
C PRO A 344 46.37 -8.40 -33.10
N VAL A 345 46.27 -9.59 -33.68
CA VAL A 345 47.14 -10.74 -33.37
C VAL A 345 48.52 -10.44 -33.92
N THR A 346 49.48 -10.18 -33.05
CA THR A 346 50.90 -10.09 -33.45
C THR A 346 51.45 -11.51 -33.51
N LEU A 347 51.67 -12.01 -34.75
CA LEU A 347 52.47 -13.18 -35.01
C LEU A 347 53.94 -12.79 -34.79
N GLN A 348 54.60 -13.40 -33.78
CA GLN A 348 56.07 -13.44 -33.71
C GLN A 348 56.55 -14.69 -34.42
N GLN A 349 57.46 -14.47 -35.34
CA GLN A 349 58.32 -15.52 -35.94
C GLN A 349 59.43 -15.93 -34.98
#